data_fa51a034f96134250d97747822529526
#
_entry.id   fa51a034f96134250d97747822529526
#
_cell.length_a   1.000
_cell.length_b   1.000
_cell.length_c   1.000
_cell.angle_alpha   90.00
_cell.angle_beta   90.00
_cell.angle_gamma   90.00
#
_symmetry.space_group_name_H-M   'P 1'
#
loop_
_entity.id
_entity.type
_entity.pdbx_description
1 polymer ?
#
loop_
_entity_poly.entity_id
_entity_poly.type
_entity_poly.pdbx_seq_one_letter_code
_entity_poly.pdbx_strand_id
1 'polypeptide(L)'
;RICSPRRRLATGYCSASPQLTGFGANGVYLSNLGVSTEKDGLLSLNISVLENELKNNPTSLDAIFNSMYSSSSSLLSVSGGTNSKPVAGSYAFQMTAYVSGAFTGLISNDTSPEVTASNNTIQVTVDGTQSGSVTVPAAHYTSEAALATAIQTAINADSTLSGAGKSVIVTHANGSYSIRSGSIGASSSMVINAIGSNLD
;
A
#
# COMPACT_ATOMS: atom_id res chain seq x y z
N ARG A 1 -32.85 16.71 -16.35
CA ARG A 1 -33.62 17.81 -15.76
C ARG A 1 -33.64 17.65 -14.27
N ILE A 2 -33.01 18.57 -13.55
CA ILE A 2 -32.95 18.63 -12.09
C ILE A 2 -34.35 19.07 -11.61
N CYS A 3 -35.04 18.23 -10.82
CA CYS A 3 -36.28 18.63 -10.15
C CYS A 3 -35.96 19.64 -9.05
N SER A 4 -36.32 20.90 -9.28
CA SER A 4 -36.26 21.95 -8.25
C SER A 4 -37.43 21.81 -7.25
N PRO A 5 -37.21 21.96 -5.94
CA PRO A 5 -38.25 21.72 -4.92
C PRO A 5 -39.31 22.83 -4.76
N ARG A 6 -39.44 23.74 -5.72
CA ARG A 6 -40.43 24.83 -5.63
C ARG A 6 -41.26 24.92 -6.92
N ARG A 7 -42.30 24.11 -7.00
CA ARG A 7 -43.63 24.44 -7.57
C ARG A 7 -44.56 23.27 -7.38
N ARG A 8 -45.58 23.45 -6.56
CA ARG A 8 -46.78 22.61 -6.56
C ARG A 8 -47.55 22.88 -7.86
N LEU A 9 -48.10 21.79 -8.38
CA LEU A 9 -49.06 21.65 -9.49
C LEU A 9 -48.42 21.11 -10.77
N ALA A 10 -48.37 19.83 -10.83
CA ALA A 10 -48.73 18.91 -11.90
C ALA A 10 -48.34 17.50 -11.46
N THR A 11 -49.30 16.60 -11.52
CA THR A 11 -49.16 15.15 -11.26
C THR A 11 -48.15 14.50 -12.22
N GLY A 12 -46.88 14.67 -11.91
CA GLY A 12 -45.78 13.97 -12.55
C GLY A 12 -44.98 13.31 -11.44
N TYR A 13 -45.16 12.02 -11.26
CA TYR A 13 -44.33 11.23 -10.36
C TYR A 13 -42.89 11.32 -10.87
N CYS A 14 -42.02 12.08 -10.18
CA CYS A 14 -40.58 11.93 -10.32
C CYS A 14 -40.19 10.60 -9.72
N SER A 15 -40.03 9.59 -10.53
CA SER A 15 -39.37 8.36 -10.14
C SER A 15 -37.90 8.70 -9.91
N ALA A 16 -37.53 9.01 -8.67
CA ALA A 16 -36.15 9.13 -8.27
C ALA A 16 -35.61 7.70 -8.03
N SER A 17 -35.08 7.08 -9.08
CA SER A 17 -34.29 5.88 -8.89
C SER A 17 -33.08 6.24 -7.99
N PRO A 18 -32.88 5.58 -6.86
CA PRO A 18 -31.70 5.82 -6.02
C PRO A 18 -30.44 5.49 -6.83
N GLN A 19 -29.49 6.39 -6.79
CA GLN A 19 -28.17 6.14 -7.37
C GLN A 19 -27.45 5.06 -6.55
N LEU A 20 -27.02 4.02 -7.22
CA LEU A 20 -26.16 3.02 -6.63
C LEU A 20 -24.74 3.57 -6.59
N THR A 21 -24.23 3.84 -5.38
CA THR A 21 -22.90 4.39 -5.17
C THR A 21 -21.86 3.29 -5.22
N GLY A 22 -20.73 3.54 -5.88
CA GLY A 22 -19.57 2.62 -5.94
C GLY A 22 -19.02 2.37 -7.34
N PHE A 23 -19.66 2.90 -8.39
CA PHE A 23 -19.26 2.69 -9.78
C PHE A 23 -18.92 4.00 -10.48
N GLY A 24 -17.61 4.28 -10.58
CA GLY A 24 -17.08 5.39 -11.38
C GLY A 24 -17.66 6.76 -11.04
N ALA A 25 -17.27 7.79 -11.79
CA ALA A 25 -17.70 9.17 -11.58
C ALA A 25 -19.20 9.43 -11.82
N ASN A 26 -19.90 8.53 -12.53
CA ASN A 26 -21.27 8.74 -12.97
C ASN A 26 -22.34 7.90 -12.24
N GLY A 27 -21.93 6.99 -11.33
CA GLY A 27 -22.84 6.09 -10.62
C GLY A 27 -23.74 5.23 -11.53
N VAL A 28 -24.25 4.13 -11.03
CA VAL A 28 -25.22 3.28 -11.73
C VAL A 28 -26.59 3.48 -11.10
N TYR A 29 -27.61 3.64 -11.91
CA TYR A 29 -28.99 3.73 -11.48
C TYR A 29 -29.73 2.45 -11.83
N LEU A 30 -30.76 2.07 -11.07
CA LEU A 30 -31.62 0.93 -11.41
C LEU A 30 -32.24 1.05 -12.80
N SER A 31 -32.51 2.28 -13.25
CA SER A 31 -33.00 2.54 -14.59
C SER A 31 -32.01 2.18 -15.70
N ASN A 32 -30.71 2.27 -15.44
CA ASN A 32 -29.67 1.81 -16.38
C ASN A 32 -29.70 0.30 -16.58
N LEU A 33 -30.17 -0.45 -15.56
CA LEU A 33 -30.35 -1.89 -15.58
C LEU A 33 -31.74 -2.32 -16.09
N GLY A 34 -32.50 -1.37 -16.64
CA GLY A 34 -33.84 -1.65 -17.19
C GLY A 34 -34.94 -1.77 -16.15
N VAL A 35 -34.69 -1.42 -14.88
CA VAL A 35 -35.71 -1.42 -13.83
C VAL A 35 -36.45 -0.09 -13.84
N SER A 36 -37.77 -0.13 -13.98
CA SER A 36 -38.66 1.04 -13.91
C SER A 36 -39.79 0.79 -12.90
N THR A 37 -40.29 1.89 -12.34
CA THR A 37 -41.46 1.82 -11.47
C THR A 37 -42.69 2.21 -12.28
N GLU A 38 -43.69 1.33 -12.31
CA GLU A 38 -44.96 1.54 -12.96
C GLU A 38 -45.88 2.49 -12.15
N LYS A 39 -46.99 2.94 -12.76
CA LYS A 39 -47.90 3.88 -12.10
C LYS A 39 -48.60 3.31 -10.85
N ASP A 40 -48.71 2.01 -10.77
CA ASP A 40 -49.29 1.27 -9.64
C ASP A 40 -48.29 0.98 -8.53
N GLY A 41 -47.02 1.42 -8.70
CA GLY A 41 -45.93 1.19 -7.74
C GLY A 41 -45.21 -0.12 -7.90
N LEU A 42 -45.57 -0.94 -8.87
CA LEU A 42 -44.86 -2.19 -9.17
C LEU A 42 -43.57 -1.88 -9.95
N LEU A 43 -42.57 -2.76 -9.76
CA LEU A 43 -41.33 -2.71 -10.52
C LEU A 43 -41.48 -3.55 -11.79
N SER A 44 -41.13 -2.99 -12.92
CA SER A 44 -40.97 -3.72 -14.19
C SER A 44 -39.52 -3.79 -14.60
N LEU A 45 -39.17 -4.88 -15.30
CA LEU A 45 -37.80 -5.12 -15.78
C LEU A 45 -37.84 -5.24 -17.31
N ASN A 46 -37.08 -4.38 -17.97
CA ASN A 46 -36.84 -4.50 -19.40
C ASN A 46 -35.59 -5.37 -19.61
N ILE A 47 -35.82 -6.62 -20.02
CA ILE A 47 -34.77 -7.63 -20.17
C ILE A 47 -33.75 -7.20 -21.25
N SER A 48 -34.19 -6.61 -22.37
CA SER A 48 -33.29 -6.19 -23.44
C SER A 48 -32.32 -5.07 -22.99
N VAL A 49 -32.76 -4.18 -22.09
CA VAL A 49 -31.90 -3.14 -21.51
C VAL A 49 -30.89 -3.78 -20.57
N LEU A 50 -31.33 -4.71 -19.74
CA LEU A 50 -30.47 -5.44 -18.83
C LEU A 50 -29.38 -6.23 -19.57
N GLU A 51 -29.78 -6.97 -20.61
CA GLU A 51 -28.84 -7.76 -21.41
C GLU A 51 -27.80 -6.88 -22.12
N ASN A 52 -28.21 -5.73 -22.67
CA ASN A 52 -27.28 -4.78 -23.28
C ASN A 52 -26.32 -4.17 -22.26
N GLU A 53 -26.80 -3.81 -21.08
CA GLU A 53 -25.95 -3.27 -20.01
C GLU A 53 -24.94 -4.31 -19.54
N LEU A 54 -25.37 -5.55 -19.30
CA LEU A 54 -24.48 -6.66 -18.90
C LEU A 54 -23.43 -6.99 -19.95
N LYS A 55 -23.77 -6.86 -21.23
CA LYS A 55 -22.85 -7.09 -22.33
C LYS A 55 -21.77 -6.00 -22.41
N ASN A 56 -22.17 -4.75 -22.20
CA ASN A 56 -21.28 -3.60 -22.29
C ASN A 56 -20.52 -3.32 -20.98
N ASN A 57 -21.16 -3.57 -19.84
CA ASN A 57 -20.65 -3.32 -18.50
C ASN A 57 -20.96 -4.52 -17.57
N PRO A 58 -20.25 -5.64 -17.69
CA PRO A 58 -20.55 -6.88 -16.94
C PRO A 58 -20.49 -6.73 -15.43
N THR A 59 -19.82 -5.68 -14.93
CA THR A 59 -19.69 -5.40 -13.49
C THR A 59 -20.84 -4.56 -12.93
N SER A 60 -21.79 -4.11 -13.77
CA SER A 60 -22.90 -3.27 -13.32
C SER A 60 -23.82 -3.94 -12.28
N LEU A 61 -23.93 -5.27 -12.31
CA LEU A 61 -24.69 -6.02 -11.29
C LEU A 61 -23.97 -6.11 -9.94
N ASP A 62 -22.66 -6.04 -9.93
CA ASP A 62 -21.89 -6.10 -8.70
C ASP A 62 -22.23 -4.93 -7.76
N ALA A 63 -22.62 -3.78 -8.32
CA ALA A 63 -23.08 -2.64 -7.54
C ALA A 63 -24.31 -2.95 -6.67
N ILE A 64 -25.17 -3.86 -7.13
CA ILE A 64 -26.41 -4.20 -6.45
C ILE A 64 -26.21 -5.32 -5.43
N PHE A 65 -25.43 -6.32 -5.81
CA PHE A 65 -25.31 -7.57 -5.04
C PHE A 65 -24.05 -7.62 -4.17
N ASN A 66 -22.99 -6.91 -4.56
CA ASN A 66 -21.74 -6.89 -3.84
C ASN A 66 -21.44 -5.48 -3.33
N SER A 67 -21.08 -5.37 -2.06
CA SER A 67 -20.53 -4.12 -1.52
C SER A 67 -19.15 -3.92 -2.14
N MET A 68 -19.04 -3.01 -3.12
CA MET A 68 -17.77 -2.69 -3.76
C MET A 68 -17.03 -1.64 -2.95
N TYR A 69 -15.79 -1.96 -2.65
CA TYR A 69 -14.85 -1.03 -2.04
C TYR A 69 -13.80 -0.72 -3.09
N SER A 70 -13.58 0.55 -3.37
CA SER A 70 -12.53 0.98 -4.29
C SER A 70 -11.57 1.95 -3.62
N SER A 71 -10.31 1.87 -3.99
CA SER A 71 -9.29 2.84 -3.60
C SER A 71 -8.79 3.56 -4.85
N SER A 72 -8.61 4.87 -4.75
CA SER A 72 -7.91 5.65 -5.78
C SER A 72 -6.41 5.41 -5.80
N SER A 73 -5.87 4.73 -4.79
CA SER A 73 -4.46 4.37 -4.68
C SER A 73 -4.23 2.93 -5.13
N SER A 74 -3.29 2.73 -6.06
CA SER A 74 -2.84 1.39 -6.47
C SER A 74 -2.11 0.62 -5.37
N LEU A 75 -1.71 1.32 -4.30
CA LEU A 75 -1.01 0.75 -3.15
C LEU A 75 -1.98 0.25 -2.07
N LEU A 76 -3.27 0.52 -2.20
CA LEU A 76 -4.27 0.14 -1.21
C LEU A 76 -5.30 -0.78 -1.85
N SER A 77 -5.36 -2.02 -1.39
CA SER A 77 -6.45 -2.95 -1.70
C SER A 77 -7.47 -2.92 -0.56
N VAL A 78 -8.72 -2.62 -0.89
CA VAL A 78 -9.81 -2.59 0.08
C VAL A 78 -10.71 -3.78 -0.18
N SER A 79 -10.88 -4.65 0.82
CA SER A 79 -11.82 -5.76 0.79
C SER A 79 -12.83 -5.63 1.91
N GLY A 80 -14.09 -5.87 1.63
CA GLY A 80 -15.17 -5.84 2.62
C GLY A 80 -15.36 -7.17 3.33
N GLY A 81 -15.67 -7.11 4.62
CA GLY A 81 -16.11 -8.28 5.38
C GLY A 81 -17.54 -8.67 5.01
N THR A 82 -17.81 -9.98 4.97
CA THR A 82 -19.09 -10.54 4.54
C THR A 82 -20.27 -10.29 5.50
N ASN A 83 -20.03 -9.76 6.71
CA ASN A 83 -21.02 -9.77 7.80
C ASN A 83 -21.43 -8.40 8.36
N SER A 84 -20.93 -7.30 7.84
CA SER A 84 -21.38 -5.97 8.26
C SER A 84 -21.49 -5.03 7.07
N LYS A 85 -22.71 -4.53 6.83
CA LYS A 85 -22.91 -3.45 5.88
C LYS A 85 -22.33 -2.18 6.51
N PRO A 86 -21.29 -1.57 5.92
CA PRO A 86 -20.84 -0.27 6.39
C PRO A 86 -21.95 0.74 6.17
N VAL A 87 -22.14 1.62 7.13
CA VAL A 87 -23.04 2.76 6.98
C VAL A 87 -22.43 3.70 5.95
N ALA A 88 -23.22 4.23 5.00
CA ALA A 88 -22.72 5.20 4.04
C ALA A 88 -22.15 6.41 4.77
N GLY A 89 -20.89 6.77 4.48
CA GLY A 89 -20.19 7.88 5.14
C GLY A 89 -18.75 8.02 4.70
N SER A 90 -18.11 9.10 5.12
CA SER A 90 -16.68 9.29 4.98
C SER A 90 -15.96 8.73 6.19
N TYR A 91 -15.02 7.82 5.95
CA TYR A 91 -14.20 7.22 6.99
C TYR A 91 -12.77 7.73 6.84
N ALA A 92 -12.25 8.36 7.90
CA ALA A 92 -10.84 8.72 7.94
C ALA A 92 -10.01 7.47 8.23
N PHE A 93 -9.11 7.14 7.32
CA PHE A 93 -8.12 6.09 7.50
C PHE A 93 -6.78 6.72 7.82
N GLN A 94 -6.22 6.36 8.98
CA GLN A 94 -4.88 6.79 9.38
C GLN A 94 -4.01 5.55 9.56
N MET A 95 -2.93 5.46 8.80
CA MET A 95 -1.92 4.44 9.01
C MET A 95 -1.00 4.91 10.14
N THR A 96 -1.08 4.25 11.31
CA THR A 96 -0.37 4.68 12.52
C THR A 96 1.06 4.18 12.63
N ALA A 97 1.47 3.19 11.82
CA ALA A 97 2.84 2.70 11.79
C ALA A 97 3.20 2.10 10.43
N TYR A 98 4.30 2.58 9.88
CA TYR A 98 5.06 1.88 8.85
C TYR A 98 6.18 1.14 9.55
N VAL A 99 6.12 -0.19 9.59
CA VAL A 99 7.20 -0.98 10.16
C VAL A 99 8.05 -1.50 9.01
N SER A 100 9.31 -1.11 8.95
CA SER A 100 10.34 -1.80 8.19
C SER A 100 11.04 -2.79 9.12
N GLY A 101 11.41 -3.97 8.62
CA GLY A 101 12.33 -4.85 9.32
C GLY A 101 13.61 -4.09 9.62
N ALA A 102 14.00 -4.02 10.88
CA ALA A 102 15.16 -3.27 11.32
C ALA A 102 16.00 -4.10 12.31
N PHE A 103 17.30 -3.93 12.20
CA PHE A 103 18.26 -4.33 13.21
C PHE A 103 18.87 -3.06 13.80
N THR A 104 18.92 -2.97 15.11
CA THR A 104 19.62 -1.90 15.83
C THR A 104 20.75 -2.54 16.62
N GLY A 105 21.95 -2.20 16.27
CA GLY A 105 23.16 -2.74 16.89
C GLY A 105 23.86 -1.71 17.76
N LEU A 106 25.04 -2.11 18.20
CA LEU A 106 25.89 -1.55 19.24
C LEU A 106 26.05 -0.03 19.27
N ILE A 107 26.30 0.43 20.48
CA ILE A 107 26.64 1.80 20.80
C ILE A 107 28.09 2.06 20.37
N SER A 108 28.29 2.91 19.37
CA SER A 108 29.58 3.45 19.03
C SER A 108 29.51 4.99 19.08
N ASN A 109 30.44 5.58 19.81
CA ASN A 109 30.59 7.03 19.92
C ASN A 109 31.99 7.47 19.45
N ASP A 110 32.54 6.73 18.50
CA ASP A 110 33.83 7.09 17.95
C ASP A 110 33.70 8.28 17.00
N THR A 111 34.57 9.24 17.15
CA THR A 111 34.62 10.43 16.29
C THR A 111 35.33 10.16 14.96
N SER A 112 36.04 9.05 14.86
CA SER A 112 36.80 8.64 13.68
C SER A 112 36.90 7.10 13.58
N PRO A 113 35.76 6.43 13.29
CA PRO A 113 35.73 4.97 13.27
C PRO A 113 36.64 4.40 12.17
N GLU A 114 37.38 3.35 12.52
CA GLU A 114 38.30 2.68 11.62
C GLU A 114 37.78 1.31 11.21
N VAL A 115 37.71 1.08 9.91
CA VAL A 115 37.44 -0.23 9.30
C VAL A 115 38.75 -0.74 8.69
N THR A 116 39.18 -1.93 9.09
CA THR A 116 40.38 -2.58 8.57
C THR A 116 40.00 -3.78 7.70
N ALA A 117 40.95 -4.29 6.91
CA ALA A 117 40.70 -5.47 6.07
C ALA A 117 40.32 -6.74 6.83
N SER A 118 40.60 -6.80 8.16
CA SER A 118 40.26 -7.94 8.99
C SER A 118 38.86 -7.92 9.58
N ASN A 119 38.16 -6.77 9.51
CA ASN A 119 36.83 -6.59 10.14
C ASN A 119 35.77 -5.97 9.22
N ASN A 120 35.98 -5.98 7.93
CA ASN A 120 35.19 -5.22 6.97
C ASN A 120 34.12 -6.01 6.23
N THR A 121 33.78 -7.21 6.69
CA THR A 121 32.79 -8.04 6.02
C THR A 121 31.47 -8.10 6.79
N ILE A 122 30.36 -8.03 6.07
CA ILE A 122 29.03 -8.19 6.61
C ILE A 122 28.17 -9.04 5.66
N GLN A 123 27.32 -9.89 6.21
CA GLN A 123 26.31 -10.62 5.45
C GLN A 123 24.95 -10.40 6.06
N VAL A 124 23.98 -10.07 5.22
CA VAL A 124 22.62 -9.71 5.64
C VAL A 124 21.57 -10.47 4.85
N THR A 125 20.40 -10.63 5.46
CA THR A 125 19.19 -11.09 4.76
C THR A 125 18.16 -9.95 4.80
N VAL A 126 17.74 -9.51 3.64
CA VAL A 126 16.77 -8.42 3.46
C VAL A 126 15.54 -8.98 2.80
N ASP A 127 14.39 -8.91 3.46
CA ASP A 127 13.09 -9.40 2.94
C ASP A 127 13.17 -10.84 2.39
N GLY A 128 13.89 -11.72 3.12
CA GLY A 128 14.08 -13.11 2.75
C GLY A 128 15.18 -13.37 1.71
N THR A 129 15.84 -12.34 1.16
CA THR A 129 16.96 -12.49 0.22
C THR A 129 18.27 -12.28 0.95
N GLN A 130 19.15 -13.28 0.92
CA GLN A 130 20.47 -13.24 1.57
C GLN A 130 21.51 -12.65 0.62
N SER A 131 22.32 -11.70 1.11
CA SER A 131 23.45 -11.15 0.38
C SER A 131 24.59 -12.15 0.26
N GLY A 132 25.54 -11.88 -0.62
CA GLY A 132 26.89 -12.42 -0.53
C GLY A 132 27.61 -11.89 0.71
N SER A 133 28.91 -12.21 0.81
CA SER A 133 29.79 -11.53 1.77
C SER A 133 30.08 -10.13 1.25
N VAL A 134 29.47 -9.13 1.85
CA VAL A 134 29.64 -7.72 1.49
C VAL A 134 30.87 -7.17 2.16
N THR A 135 31.72 -6.48 1.41
CA THR A 135 32.94 -5.86 1.93
C THR A 135 32.78 -4.35 2.03
N VAL A 136 32.85 -3.81 3.23
CA VAL A 136 32.91 -2.36 3.47
C VAL A 136 34.36 -1.90 3.22
N PRO A 137 34.58 -0.77 2.54
CA PRO A 137 35.93 -0.27 2.29
C PRO A 137 36.71 -0.04 3.59
N ALA A 138 37.93 -0.57 3.65
CA ALA A 138 38.83 -0.33 4.77
C ALA A 138 39.32 1.11 4.74
N ALA A 139 39.02 1.88 5.77
CA ALA A 139 39.37 3.31 5.88
C ALA A 139 39.16 3.83 7.31
N HIS A 140 39.79 4.97 7.60
CA HIS A 140 39.37 5.83 8.70
C HIS A 140 38.21 6.72 8.20
N TYR A 141 37.07 6.59 8.78
CA TYR A 141 35.89 7.41 8.44
C TYR A 141 35.86 8.66 9.31
N THR A 142 35.48 9.79 8.69
CA THR A 142 35.43 11.09 9.37
C THR A 142 34.35 11.21 10.44
N SER A 143 33.41 10.27 10.46
CA SER A 143 32.34 10.18 11.43
C SER A 143 31.60 8.85 11.32
N GLU A 144 30.84 8.49 12.36
CA GLU A 144 29.92 7.35 12.35
C GLU A 144 28.87 7.44 11.23
N ALA A 145 28.40 8.63 10.89
CA ALA A 145 27.48 8.84 9.77
C ALA A 145 28.13 8.54 8.41
N ALA A 146 29.42 8.84 8.27
CA ALA A 146 30.18 8.50 7.06
C ALA A 146 30.36 6.98 6.94
N LEU A 147 30.64 6.29 8.04
CA LEU A 147 30.71 4.83 8.07
C LEU A 147 29.33 4.21 7.76
N ALA A 148 28.24 4.72 8.35
CA ALA A 148 26.87 4.27 8.03
C ALA A 148 26.58 4.36 6.52
N THR A 149 26.98 5.45 5.88
CA THR A 149 26.83 5.64 4.44
C THR A 149 27.66 4.63 3.64
N ALA A 150 28.88 4.33 4.07
CA ALA A 150 29.73 3.33 3.43
C ALA A 150 29.16 1.92 3.55
N ILE A 151 28.66 1.54 4.72
CA ILE A 151 27.96 0.26 4.95
C ILE A 151 26.73 0.16 4.04
N GLN A 152 25.89 1.19 4.01
CA GLN A 152 24.70 1.22 3.14
C GLN A 152 25.08 1.03 1.66
N THR A 153 26.07 1.75 1.20
CA THR A 153 26.55 1.68 -0.18
C THR A 153 27.06 0.30 -0.53
N ALA A 154 27.85 -0.30 0.35
CA ALA A 154 28.41 -1.64 0.16
C ALA A 154 27.29 -2.71 0.09
N ILE A 155 26.33 -2.68 1.01
CA ILE A 155 25.20 -3.64 1.02
C ILE A 155 24.34 -3.46 -0.23
N ASN A 156 24.00 -2.24 -0.60
CA ASN A 156 23.16 -1.96 -1.77
C ASN A 156 23.84 -2.24 -3.10
N ALA A 157 25.18 -2.34 -3.12
CA ALA A 157 25.95 -2.77 -4.28
C ALA A 157 26.02 -4.30 -4.44
N ASP A 158 25.58 -5.10 -3.45
CA ASP A 158 25.53 -6.56 -3.57
C ASP A 158 24.62 -6.98 -4.73
N SER A 159 25.18 -7.82 -5.61
CA SER A 159 24.48 -8.21 -6.86
C SER A 159 23.25 -9.06 -6.60
N THR A 160 23.20 -9.84 -5.51
CA THR A 160 22.06 -10.68 -5.15
C THR A 160 20.91 -9.83 -4.67
N LEU A 161 21.19 -8.88 -3.78
CA LEU A 161 20.17 -7.95 -3.26
C LEU A 161 19.66 -7.02 -4.35
N SER A 162 20.57 -6.37 -5.09
CA SER A 162 20.20 -5.44 -6.16
C SER A 162 19.44 -6.13 -7.30
N GLY A 163 19.86 -7.34 -7.68
CA GLY A 163 19.15 -8.16 -8.67
C GLY A 163 17.75 -8.59 -8.23
N ALA A 164 17.52 -8.73 -6.91
CA ALA A 164 16.20 -8.99 -6.33
C ALA A 164 15.39 -7.70 -6.03
N GLY A 165 15.92 -6.51 -6.38
CA GLY A 165 15.28 -5.23 -6.08
C GLY A 165 15.23 -4.90 -4.60
N LYS A 166 16.16 -5.45 -3.80
CA LYS A 166 16.25 -5.22 -2.35
C LYS A 166 17.29 -4.18 -2.03
N SER A 167 17.01 -3.37 -1.02
CA SER A 167 17.92 -2.34 -0.54
C SER A 167 17.78 -2.16 0.96
N VAL A 168 18.80 -1.54 1.56
CA VAL A 168 18.79 -1.17 2.97
C VAL A 168 19.03 0.32 3.14
N ILE A 169 18.60 0.84 4.29
CA ILE A 169 18.92 2.16 4.78
C ILE A 169 19.68 1.98 6.08
N VAL A 170 20.88 2.55 6.15
CA VAL A 170 21.74 2.51 7.34
C VAL A 170 21.84 3.91 7.91
N THR A 171 21.60 4.02 9.22
CA THR A 171 21.68 5.28 9.95
C THR A 171 22.45 5.10 11.23
N HIS A 172 23.16 6.13 11.66
CA HIS A 172 23.73 6.24 12.99
C HIS A 172 23.04 7.39 13.74
N ALA A 173 22.49 7.11 14.90
CA ALA A 173 21.85 8.07 15.75
C ALA A 173 21.91 7.62 17.22
N ASN A 174 22.07 8.57 18.14
CA ASN A 174 22.13 8.30 19.57
C ASN A 174 23.15 7.22 19.97
N GLY A 175 24.29 7.20 19.30
CA GLY A 175 25.35 6.23 19.56
C GLY A 175 25.10 4.83 19.03
N SER A 176 24.08 4.61 18.20
CA SER A 176 23.73 3.29 17.68
C SER A 176 23.58 3.30 16.17
N TYR A 177 24.02 2.20 15.53
CA TYR A 177 23.70 1.92 14.13
C TYR A 177 22.34 1.25 14.02
N SER A 178 21.59 1.63 13.01
CA SER A 178 20.36 0.97 12.62
C SER A 178 20.42 0.63 11.13
N ILE A 179 20.23 -0.64 10.81
CA ILE A 179 20.10 -1.14 9.44
C ILE A 179 18.65 -1.58 9.26
N ARG A 180 17.97 -1.03 8.30
CA ARG A 180 16.59 -1.39 8.02
C ARG A 180 16.38 -1.70 6.54
N SER A 181 15.42 -2.58 6.24
CA SER A 181 15.01 -2.78 4.86
C SER A 181 14.49 -1.48 4.22
N GLY A 182 14.75 -1.28 2.95
CA GLY A 182 14.15 -0.22 2.15
C GLY A 182 12.67 -0.43 1.89
N SER A 183 12.15 -1.65 2.10
CA SER A 183 10.74 -1.96 2.02
C SER A 183 10.02 -1.70 3.34
N ILE A 184 8.70 -1.58 3.29
CA ILE A 184 7.81 -1.42 4.44
C ILE A 184 6.67 -2.44 4.36
N GLY A 185 6.13 -2.83 5.50
CA GLY A 185 4.98 -3.71 5.57
C GLY A 185 5.28 -5.08 6.20
N ALA A 186 4.29 -5.96 6.19
CA ALA A 186 4.36 -7.25 6.89
C ALA A 186 5.44 -8.22 6.37
N SER A 187 5.89 -8.05 5.13
CA SER A 187 6.96 -8.85 4.54
C SER A 187 8.35 -8.21 4.66
N SER A 188 8.44 -7.02 5.25
CA SER A 188 9.71 -6.36 5.46
C SER A 188 10.46 -7.02 6.61
N SER A 189 11.68 -7.44 6.37
CA SER A 189 12.53 -8.10 7.35
C SER A 189 14.00 -7.75 7.15
N MET A 190 14.75 -7.74 8.23
CA MET A 190 16.19 -7.50 8.23
C MET A 190 16.86 -8.41 9.25
N VAL A 191 17.84 -9.18 8.81
CA VAL A 191 18.64 -10.06 9.66
C VAL A 191 20.12 -9.86 9.31
N ILE A 192 20.96 -9.74 10.30
CA ILE A 192 22.42 -9.80 10.14
C ILE A 192 22.83 -11.25 10.37
N ASN A 193 23.42 -11.88 9.35
CA ASN A 193 23.79 -13.29 9.39
C ASN A 193 25.22 -13.51 9.88
N ALA A 194 26.11 -12.62 9.44
CA ALA A 194 27.51 -12.66 9.86
C ALA A 194 28.09 -11.24 9.81
N ILE A 195 28.92 -10.93 10.78
CA ILE A 195 29.71 -9.71 10.87
C ILE A 195 31.17 -10.17 11.03
N GLY A 196 32.09 -9.53 10.30
CA GLY A 196 33.51 -9.72 10.53
C GLY A 196 33.84 -9.35 11.98
N SER A 197 34.75 -10.06 12.61
CA SER A 197 35.01 -10.15 14.08
C SER A 197 35.29 -8.82 14.82
N ASN A 198 35.11 -7.66 14.24
CA ASN A 198 35.30 -6.35 14.87
C ASN A 198 34.35 -5.27 14.37
N LEU A 199 33.22 -5.63 13.73
CA LEU A 199 32.05 -4.75 13.60
C LEU A 199 31.08 -4.99 14.79
N ASP A 200 31.62 -5.61 15.88
CA ASP A 200 30.93 -5.76 17.16
C ASP A 200 30.86 -4.43 17.91
#